data_4e6ac019af88c0c25e3d6a9627de57ec
#
_entry.id   4e6ac019af88c0c25e3d6a9627de57ec
#
_cell.length_a   1.000
_cell.length_b   1.000
_cell.length_c   1.000
_cell.angle_alpha   90.00
_cell.angle_beta   90.00
_cell.angle_gamma   90.00
#
_symmetry.space_group_name_H-M   'P 1'
#
loop_
_entity.id
_entity.type
_entity.pdbx_description
1 polymer ?
#
loop_
_entity_poly.entity_id
_entity_poly.type
_entity_poly.pdbx_seq_one_letter_code
_entity_poly.pdbx_strand_id
1 'polypeptide(L)'
;MEIAANLLRLSNEWIVAQVDEVEGETLPGDPDCILRQPFMVDYEGNLSQWPKNSDDREVVVRSTDITTIVSPSKDLLANYIKSLE
;
A
#
# COMPACT_ATOMS: atom_id res chain seq x y z
N MET A 1 -3.46 -19.52 -1.82
CA MET A 1 -2.37 -18.62 -1.42
C MET A 1 -2.96 -17.45 -0.64
N GLU A 2 -2.47 -17.25 0.57
CA GLU A 2 -2.91 -16.10 1.36
C GLU A 2 -2.03 -14.90 1.05
N ILE A 3 -2.69 -13.76 0.80
CA ILE A 3 -2.00 -12.51 0.59
C ILE A 3 -2.33 -11.60 1.77
N ALA A 4 -1.31 -11.16 2.47
CA ALA A 4 -1.45 -10.23 3.57
C ALA A 4 -1.32 -8.81 3.03
N ALA A 5 -2.42 -8.07 3.06
CA ALA A 5 -2.44 -6.69 2.60
C ALA A 5 -2.99 -5.80 3.70
N ASN A 6 -2.64 -4.53 3.64
CA ASN A 6 -3.11 -3.52 4.59
C ASN A 6 -3.74 -2.36 3.84
N LEU A 7 -4.67 -1.70 4.49
CA LEU A 7 -5.26 -0.45 4.03
C LEU A 7 -4.56 0.68 4.77
N LEU A 8 -3.94 1.58 4.02
CA LEU A 8 -3.10 2.63 4.56
C LEU A 8 -3.66 4.00 4.17
N ARG A 9 -3.45 4.98 5.04
CA ARG A 9 -3.69 6.37 4.65
C ARG A 9 -2.35 7.10 4.54
N LEU A 10 -2.07 7.58 3.34
CA LEU A 10 -0.89 8.38 3.01
C LEU A 10 -1.36 9.72 2.46
N SER A 11 -0.98 10.82 3.12
CA SER A 11 -1.47 12.15 2.74
C SER A 11 -3.00 12.16 2.72
N ASN A 12 -3.60 12.39 1.57
CA ASN A 12 -5.05 12.44 1.43
C ASN A 12 -5.62 11.23 0.70
N GLU A 13 -4.85 10.16 0.58
CA GLU A 13 -5.24 9.00 -0.21
C GLU A 13 -5.29 7.74 0.63
N TRP A 14 -6.25 6.87 0.34
CA TRP A 14 -6.29 5.52 0.87
C TRP A 14 -5.64 4.58 -0.12
N ILE A 15 -4.75 3.71 0.38
CA ILE A 15 -3.96 2.80 -0.44
C ILE A 15 -4.04 1.41 0.16
N VAL A 16 -4.26 0.39 -0.68
CA VAL A 16 -4.16 -0.99 -0.27
C VAL A 16 -2.89 -1.57 -0.87
N ALA A 17 -2.08 -2.21 -0.04
CA ALA A 17 -0.77 -2.73 -0.46
C ALA A 17 -0.30 -3.81 0.49
N GLN A 18 0.63 -4.61 0.00
CA GLN A 18 1.42 -5.49 0.86
C GLN A 18 2.56 -4.66 1.43
N VAL A 19 2.74 -4.69 2.75
CA VAL A 19 3.69 -3.81 3.44
C VAL A 19 4.83 -4.63 4.01
N ASP A 20 6.05 -4.23 3.68
CA ASP A 20 7.26 -4.82 4.24
C ASP A 20 8.19 -3.73 4.76
N GLU A 21 9.14 -4.14 5.59
CA GLU A 21 10.18 -3.23 6.08
C GLU A 21 11.38 -3.29 5.14
N VAL A 22 12.07 -2.15 5.01
CA VAL A 22 13.34 -2.09 4.29
C VAL A 22 14.39 -2.81 5.15
N GLU A 23 15.13 -3.74 4.53
CA GLU A 23 16.19 -4.45 5.23
C GLU A 23 17.40 -3.54 5.45
N GLY A 24 18.09 -3.76 6.58
CA GLY A 24 19.29 -3.04 6.93
C GLY A 24 18.99 -1.84 7.81
N GLU A 25 20.03 -1.06 8.09
CA GLU A 25 19.90 0.13 8.92
C GLU A 25 19.41 1.30 8.07
N THR A 26 18.37 1.99 8.58
CA THR A 26 17.89 3.22 7.97
C THR A 26 18.17 4.36 8.92
N LEU A 27 18.55 5.51 8.37
CA LEU A 27 18.75 6.72 9.15
C LEU A 27 17.40 7.38 9.41
N PRO A 28 17.28 8.16 10.51
CA PRO A 28 16.04 8.89 10.75
C PRO A 28 15.65 9.75 9.55
N GLY A 29 14.41 9.62 9.11
CA GLY A 29 13.89 10.34 7.96
C GLY A 29 14.07 9.65 6.63
N ASP A 30 14.81 8.55 6.56
CA ASP A 30 14.94 7.77 5.34
C ASP A 30 13.72 6.87 5.14
N PRO A 31 13.37 6.54 3.90
CA PRO A 31 12.31 5.57 3.64
C PRO A 31 12.62 4.22 4.30
N ASP A 32 11.68 3.70 5.06
CA ASP A 32 11.85 2.47 5.83
C ASP A 32 10.76 1.43 5.58
N CYS A 33 9.80 1.72 4.70
CA CYS A 33 8.72 0.80 4.34
C CYS A 33 8.67 0.59 2.83
N ILE A 34 8.36 -0.63 2.44
CA ILE A 34 8.12 -0.98 1.03
C ILE A 34 6.65 -1.32 0.88
N LEU A 35 5.98 -0.64 -0.04
CA LEU A 35 4.61 -0.98 -0.42
C LEU A 35 4.68 -1.79 -1.70
N ARG A 36 4.25 -3.05 -1.63
CA ARG A 36 4.25 -3.95 -2.78
C ARG A 36 2.87 -4.02 -3.38
N GLN A 37 2.78 -3.90 -4.70
CA GLN A 37 1.54 -3.94 -5.47
C GLN A 37 0.52 -2.95 -4.92
N PRO A 38 0.88 -1.65 -4.78
CA PRO A 38 -0.04 -0.68 -4.20
C PRO A 38 -1.11 -0.24 -5.19
N PHE A 39 -2.33 -0.04 -4.70
CA PHE A 39 -3.44 0.54 -5.46
C PHE A 39 -4.10 1.61 -4.62
N MET A 40 -4.52 2.68 -5.28
CA MET A 40 -5.33 3.70 -4.62
C MET A 40 -6.77 3.20 -4.52
N VAL A 41 -7.41 3.49 -3.38
CA VAL A 41 -8.78 3.07 -3.10
C VAL A 41 -9.67 4.30 -2.99
N ASP A 42 -10.75 4.35 -3.76
CA ASP A 42 -11.72 5.43 -3.63
C ASP A 42 -12.77 5.08 -2.57
N TYR A 43 -13.70 6.02 -2.32
CA TYR A 43 -14.73 5.83 -1.29
C TYR A 43 -15.71 4.70 -1.62
N GLU A 44 -15.76 4.29 -2.87
CA GLU A 44 -16.63 3.18 -3.30
C GLU A 44 -15.91 1.85 -3.29
N GLY A 45 -14.63 1.84 -2.95
CA GLY A 45 -13.82 0.62 -2.91
C GLY A 45 -13.20 0.24 -4.24
N ASN A 46 -13.26 1.12 -5.23
CA ASN A 46 -12.64 0.86 -6.53
C ASN A 46 -11.14 1.08 -6.45
N LEU A 47 -10.41 0.22 -7.15
CA LEU A 47 -8.95 0.27 -7.17
C LEU A 47 -8.46 0.92 -8.45
N SER A 48 -7.42 1.74 -8.32
CA SER A 48 -6.76 2.35 -9.47
C SER A 48 -5.26 2.34 -9.25
N GLN A 49 -4.51 2.50 -10.33
CA GLN A 49 -3.06 2.47 -10.27
C GLN A 49 -2.52 3.56 -9.36
N TRP A 50 -1.58 3.21 -8.53
CA TRP A 50 -0.85 4.14 -7.68
C TRP A 50 0.60 3.67 -7.57
N PRO A 51 1.61 4.55 -7.68
CA PRO A 51 1.47 5.96 -8.02
C PRO A 51 1.00 6.15 -9.47
N LYS A 52 0.34 7.27 -9.71
CA LYS A 52 -0.05 7.61 -11.08
C LYS A 52 1.20 7.95 -11.90
N ASN A 53 1.16 7.60 -13.17
CA ASN A 53 2.25 7.88 -14.10
C ASN A 53 3.56 7.17 -13.75
N SER A 54 3.46 6.06 -13.02
CA SER A 54 4.59 5.20 -12.71
C SER A 54 4.19 3.74 -12.87
N ASP A 55 5.09 2.95 -13.42
CA ASP A 55 4.89 1.51 -13.56
C ASP A 55 5.53 0.72 -12.41
N ASP A 56 6.09 1.41 -11.44
CA ASP A 56 6.72 0.75 -10.30
C ASP A 56 5.68 -0.01 -9.48
N ARG A 57 5.99 -1.24 -9.16
CA ARG A 57 5.15 -2.11 -8.35
C ARG A 57 5.62 -2.24 -6.92
N GLU A 58 6.77 -1.68 -6.61
CA GLU A 58 7.27 -1.55 -5.27
C GLU A 58 7.62 -0.09 -5.04
N VAL A 59 7.01 0.50 -4.04
CA VAL A 59 7.18 1.92 -3.73
C VAL A 59 7.71 2.04 -2.31
N VAL A 60 8.81 2.76 -2.15
CA VAL A 60 9.43 2.94 -0.84
C VAL A 60 8.91 4.23 -0.23
N VAL A 61 8.40 4.15 0.99
CA VAL A 61 7.84 5.30 1.71
C VAL A 61 8.41 5.34 3.12
N ARG A 62 8.27 6.50 3.77
CA ARG A 62 8.62 6.62 5.18
C ARG A 62 7.42 6.20 6.03
N SER A 63 7.67 5.40 7.06
CA SER A 63 6.60 4.98 7.96
C SER A 63 5.94 6.17 8.65
N THR A 64 6.69 7.24 8.85
CA THR A 64 6.15 8.46 9.47
C THR A 64 5.14 9.18 8.59
N ASP A 65 5.10 8.89 7.29
CA ASP A 65 4.12 9.47 6.37
C ASP A 65 2.81 8.66 6.34
N ILE A 66 2.80 7.49 6.94
CA ILE A 66 1.60 6.66 7.04
C ILE A 66 0.83 7.10 8.28
N THR A 67 -0.31 7.77 8.08
CA THR A 67 -1.10 8.26 9.21
C THR A 67 -1.96 7.18 9.84
N THR A 68 -2.39 6.20 9.07
CA THR A 68 -3.27 5.12 9.56
C THR A 68 -2.94 3.85 8.80
N ILE A 69 -2.93 2.73 9.52
CA ILE A 69 -2.78 1.41 8.91
C ILE A 69 -3.77 0.47 9.57
N VAL A 70 -4.61 -0.15 8.76
CA VAL A 70 -5.65 -1.06 9.23
C VAL A 70 -5.78 -2.25 8.29
N SER A 71 -6.53 -3.25 8.74
CA SER A 71 -6.84 -4.38 7.87
C SER A 71 -7.92 -3.99 6.87
N PRO A 72 -7.80 -4.41 5.61
CA PRO A 72 -8.85 -4.13 4.62
C PRO A 72 -10.10 -4.95 4.92
N SER A 73 -11.25 -4.47 4.44
CA SER A 73 -12.46 -5.26 4.49
C SER A 73 -12.32 -6.51 3.62
N LYS A 74 -13.16 -7.50 3.86
CA LYS A 74 -13.13 -8.74 3.05
C LYS A 74 -13.37 -8.44 1.57
N ASP A 75 -14.30 -7.52 1.28
CA ASP A 75 -14.62 -7.16 -0.09
C ASP A 75 -13.43 -6.46 -0.77
N LEU A 76 -12.80 -5.53 -0.05
CA LEU A 76 -11.63 -4.83 -0.58
C LEU A 76 -10.48 -5.80 -0.82
N LEU A 77 -10.23 -6.70 0.12
CA LEU A 77 -9.16 -7.68 -0.03
C LEU A 77 -9.41 -8.60 -1.23
N ALA A 78 -10.66 -9.04 -1.42
CA ALA A 78 -11.01 -9.87 -2.56
C ALA A 78 -10.77 -9.13 -3.88
N ASN A 79 -11.16 -7.86 -3.96
CA ASN A 79 -10.91 -7.04 -5.14
C ASN A 79 -9.42 -6.84 -5.38
N TYR A 80 -8.67 -6.65 -4.32
CA TYR A 80 -7.22 -6.47 -4.43
C TYR A 80 -6.56 -7.72 -5.00
N ILE A 81 -6.88 -8.88 -4.45
CA ILE A 81 -6.32 -10.15 -4.94
C ILE A 81 -6.68 -10.37 -6.40
N LYS A 82 -7.92 -10.07 -6.77
CA LYS A 82 -8.37 -10.20 -8.15
C LYS A 82 -7.59 -9.27 -9.08
N SER A 83 -7.23 -8.09 -8.60
CA SER A 83 -6.47 -7.11 -9.39
C SER A 83 -5.02 -7.52 -9.60
N LEU A 84 -4.51 -8.44 -8.78
CA LEU A 84 -3.14 -8.95 -8.92
C LEU A 84 -3.03 -10.06 -9.97
N GLU A 85 -4.14 -10.61 -10.41
CA GLU A 85 -4.17 -11.68 -11.40
C GLU A 85 -3.98 -11.17 -12.82
#